data_803b80481f7f686488e22da2f99e1139
#
_entry.id   803b80481f7f686488e22da2f99e1139
#
_cell.length_a   1.000
_cell.length_b   1.000
_cell.length_c   1.000
_cell.angle_alpha   90.00
_cell.angle_beta   90.00
_cell.angle_gamma   90.00
#
_symmetry.space_group_name_H-M   'P 1'
#
loop_
_entity.id
_entity.type
_entity.pdbx_description
1 polymer ?
#
loop_
_entity_poly.entity_id
_entity_poly.type
_entity_poly.pdbx_seq_one_letter_code
_entity_poly.pdbx_strand_id
1 'polypeptide(L)'
;GMLLEVYTDYQFLPGLTARIGEFKVPYTIENELSPTTVELINCYSQSVCYLAGVSGSDKCYGMTSGRDIGMMLHGKLFRDFLQYKVAVMNGQGLNTKDKNSQKDVVGNLMVNPLKWLSVGGSFIRGTGHAIADSEYTGIKVGENYAKRRWSAGGVVTTSTFNLRTEYLAGKDRNVKSEGFYATGSVRFARNFDFIASFDYFNPNKAADF
;
A
#
# COMPACT_ATOMS: atom_id res chain seq x y z
N GLY A 1 -23.98 5.76 3.58
CA GLY A 1 -22.67 5.59 4.25
C GLY A 1 -21.89 4.48 3.60
N MET A 2 -20.57 4.58 3.59
CA MET A 2 -19.66 3.55 3.07
C MET A 2 -19.00 2.87 4.27
N LEU A 3 -19.00 1.55 4.32
CA LEU A 3 -18.25 0.80 5.32
C LEU A 3 -16.79 0.74 4.87
N LEU A 4 -15.87 1.18 5.71
CA LEU A 4 -14.45 1.22 5.35
C LEU A 4 -13.68 -0.02 5.78
N GLU A 5 -13.95 -0.52 6.98
CA GLU A 5 -13.29 -1.70 7.53
C GLU A 5 -14.24 -2.47 8.43
N VAL A 6 -14.31 -3.77 8.20
CA VAL A 6 -14.99 -4.74 9.05
C VAL A 6 -14.19 -6.04 9.03
N TYR A 7 -13.56 -6.37 10.13
CA TYR A 7 -12.77 -7.59 10.24
C TYR A 7 -12.80 -8.16 11.66
N THR A 8 -12.40 -9.41 11.79
CA THR A 8 -12.17 -10.08 13.06
C THR A 8 -10.73 -10.56 13.11
N ASP A 9 -10.09 -10.33 14.23
CA ASP A 9 -8.75 -10.85 14.56
C ASP A 9 -8.89 -12.02 15.55
N TYR A 10 -8.15 -13.09 15.26
CA TYR A 10 -7.98 -14.22 16.18
C TYR A 10 -6.49 -14.47 16.40
N GLN A 11 -6.05 -14.25 17.61
CA GLN A 11 -4.66 -14.50 18.03
C GLN A 11 -4.48 -15.96 18.46
N PHE A 12 -3.73 -16.73 17.66
CA PHE A 12 -3.41 -18.12 17.98
C PHE A 12 -2.30 -18.23 19.02
N LEU A 13 -1.26 -17.42 18.85
CA LEU A 13 -0.05 -17.41 19.67
C LEU A 13 0.49 -15.97 19.76
N PRO A 14 1.33 -15.64 20.75
CA PRO A 14 2.11 -14.41 20.73
C PRO A 14 2.90 -14.31 19.40
N GLY A 15 2.62 -13.30 18.62
CA GLY A 15 3.26 -13.10 17.31
C GLY A 15 2.59 -13.79 16.12
N LEU A 16 1.43 -14.46 16.29
CA LEU A 16 0.65 -15.02 15.18
C LEU A 16 -0.84 -14.72 15.35
N THR A 17 -1.35 -13.84 14.51
CA THR A 17 -2.76 -13.44 14.47
C THR A 17 -3.31 -13.68 13.07
N ALA A 18 -4.50 -14.26 12.96
CA ALA A 18 -5.27 -14.29 11.72
C ALA A 18 -6.32 -13.18 11.73
N ARG A 19 -6.46 -12.52 10.60
CA ARG A 19 -7.49 -11.51 10.31
C ARG A 19 -8.33 -11.98 9.15
N ILE A 20 -9.65 -11.81 9.26
CA ILE A 20 -10.61 -12.12 8.19
C ILE A 20 -11.61 -10.98 8.09
N GLY A 21 -11.87 -10.51 6.88
CA GLY A 21 -12.83 -9.44 6.62
C GLY A 21 -12.36 -8.46 5.57
N GLU A 22 -12.85 -7.23 5.66
CA GLU A 22 -12.45 -6.10 4.83
C GLU A 22 -11.52 -5.19 5.62
N PHE A 23 -10.31 -4.99 5.10
CA PHE A 23 -9.27 -4.21 5.75
C PHE A 23 -8.26 -3.65 4.74
N LYS A 24 -7.36 -2.79 5.20
CA LYS A 24 -6.28 -2.25 4.35
C LYS A 24 -5.39 -3.37 3.82
N VAL A 25 -5.17 -3.37 2.52
CA VAL A 25 -4.20 -4.27 1.87
C VAL A 25 -2.82 -3.99 2.45
N PRO A 26 -2.09 -4.99 2.98
CA PRO A 26 -0.79 -4.79 3.60
C PRO A 26 0.32 -4.57 2.55
N TYR A 27 0.14 -3.54 1.74
CA TYR A 27 1.03 -3.15 0.66
C TYR A 27 1.35 -1.67 0.78
N THR A 28 2.62 -1.32 0.70
CA THR A 28 3.24 -0.03 0.95
C THR A 28 3.19 0.44 2.41
N ILE A 29 4.21 1.20 2.81
CA ILE A 29 4.27 1.78 4.16
C ILE A 29 3.14 2.79 4.34
N GLU A 30 2.94 3.64 3.34
CA GLU A 30 2.01 4.76 3.42
C GLU A 30 0.55 4.32 3.42
N ASN A 31 0.17 3.27 2.64
CA ASN A 31 -1.20 2.75 2.66
C ASN A 31 -1.62 2.24 4.04
N GLU A 32 -0.69 1.70 4.82
CA GLU A 32 -0.99 1.18 6.15
C GLU A 32 -1.20 2.26 7.21
N LEU A 33 -0.74 3.50 6.96
CA LEU A 33 -0.93 4.61 7.89
C LEU A 33 -2.41 5.01 7.99
N SER A 34 -2.79 5.45 9.18
CA SER A 34 -4.09 6.10 9.33
C SER A 34 -4.08 7.44 8.60
N PRO A 35 -5.17 7.82 7.92
CA PRO A 35 -5.30 9.16 7.33
C PRO A 35 -5.09 10.30 8.33
N THR A 36 -5.31 10.04 9.61
CA THR A 36 -5.11 11.01 10.70
C THR A 36 -3.65 11.14 11.15
N THR A 37 -2.77 10.25 10.69
CA THR A 37 -1.34 10.26 11.05
C THR A 37 -0.45 10.69 9.89
N VAL A 38 -1.03 10.90 8.71
CA VAL A 38 -0.31 11.41 7.54
C VAL A 38 -0.12 12.91 7.68
N GLU A 39 1.08 13.39 7.43
CA GLU A 39 1.50 14.75 7.71
C GLU A 39 0.93 15.79 6.72
N LEU A 40 0.54 15.37 5.53
CA LEU A 40 0.08 16.23 4.44
C LEU A 40 -1.41 16.06 4.15
N ILE A 41 -2.05 17.14 3.74
CA ILE A 41 -3.49 17.17 3.40
C ILE A 41 -3.83 16.20 2.25
N ASN A 42 -2.96 16.06 1.26
CA ASN A 42 -3.12 15.13 0.14
C ASN A 42 -2.88 13.67 0.52
N CYS A 43 -2.69 13.39 1.77
CA CYS A 43 -2.58 12.09 2.43
C CYS A 43 -1.54 11.12 1.87
N TYR A 44 -1.50 10.87 0.56
CA TYR A 44 -0.69 9.80 -0.04
C TYR A 44 0.05 10.28 -1.28
N SER A 45 1.24 9.70 -1.52
CA SER A 45 2.01 9.91 -2.74
C SER A 45 1.27 9.38 -3.98
N GLN A 46 1.55 9.94 -5.15
CA GLN A 46 0.91 9.53 -6.42
C GLN A 46 1.18 8.05 -6.72
N SER A 47 2.40 7.59 -6.45
CA SER A 47 2.78 6.19 -6.64
C SER A 47 1.99 5.23 -5.74
N VAL A 48 1.73 5.61 -4.49
CA VAL A 48 0.88 4.84 -3.57
C VAL A 48 -0.59 4.92 -4.01
N CYS A 49 -1.08 6.09 -4.39
CA CYS A 49 -2.43 6.25 -4.93
C CYS A 49 -2.69 5.30 -6.10
N TYR A 50 -1.75 5.21 -7.04
CA TYR A 50 -1.87 4.36 -8.22
C TYR A 50 -1.64 2.88 -7.89
N LEU A 51 -0.50 2.53 -7.28
CA LEU A 51 -0.08 1.13 -7.12
C LEU A 51 -0.78 0.41 -5.97
N ALA A 52 -1.16 1.11 -4.90
CA ALA A 52 -1.97 0.55 -3.83
C ALA A 52 -3.48 0.77 -4.03
N GLY A 53 -3.87 1.57 -5.02
CA GLY A 53 -5.27 1.85 -5.30
C GLY A 53 -5.95 2.68 -4.20
N VAL A 54 -5.23 3.60 -3.56
CA VAL A 54 -5.79 4.40 -2.45
C VAL A 54 -6.76 5.46 -2.93
N SER A 55 -6.50 6.06 -4.09
CA SER A 55 -7.41 6.99 -4.75
C SER A 55 -7.52 6.66 -6.23
N GLY A 56 -8.59 7.11 -6.89
CA GLY A 56 -8.89 6.80 -8.29
C GLY A 56 -7.93 7.46 -9.28
N SER A 57 -6.64 7.19 -9.17
CA SER A 57 -5.61 7.69 -10.10
C SER A 57 -5.66 7.04 -11.48
N ASP A 58 -6.27 5.87 -11.60
CA ASP A 58 -6.66 5.25 -12.87
C ASP A 58 -8.05 4.62 -12.71
N LYS A 59 -9.01 5.04 -13.52
CA LYS A 59 -10.40 4.57 -13.46
C LYS A 59 -10.54 3.05 -13.63
N CYS A 60 -9.58 2.43 -14.31
CA CYS A 60 -9.49 0.99 -14.52
C CYS A 60 -9.51 0.19 -13.19
N TYR A 61 -8.91 0.71 -12.15
CA TYR A 61 -8.81 0.02 -10.86
C TYR A 61 -10.02 0.23 -9.95
N GLY A 62 -10.88 1.18 -10.27
CA GLY A 62 -12.00 1.57 -9.42
C GLY A 62 -11.58 2.26 -8.12
N MET A 63 -12.56 2.46 -7.26
CA MET A 63 -12.34 3.08 -5.96
C MET A 63 -12.02 1.99 -4.92
N THR A 64 -10.75 1.67 -4.74
CA THR A 64 -10.33 0.63 -3.80
C THR A 64 -10.04 1.17 -2.40
N SER A 65 -9.69 2.44 -2.29
CA SER A 65 -9.29 3.11 -1.04
C SER A 65 -8.19 2.36 -0.28
N GLY A 66 -7.32 1.63 -1.01
CA GLY A 66 -6.27 0.78 -0.44
C GLY A 66 -6.77 -0.40 0.38
N ARG A 67 -8.05 -0.77 0.23
CA ARG A 67 -8.72 -1.83 1.01
C ARG A 67 -9.26 -2.92 0.12
N ASP A 68 -9.46 -4.10 0.71
CA ASP A 68 -10.04 -5.25 0.03
C ASP A 68 -10.54 -6.28 1.04
N ILE A 69 -11.33 -7.21 0.58
CA ILE A 69 -11.82 -8.35 1.37
C ILE A 69 -10.82 -9.49 1.27
N GLY A 70 -10.46 -10.09 2.40
CA GLY A 70 -9.50 -11.18 2.39
C GLY A 70 -9.22 -11.81 3.75
N MET A 71 -8.15 -12.58 3.77
CA MET A 71 -7.59 -13.22 4.96
C MET A 71 -6.12 -12.85 5.07
N MET A 72 -5.64 -12.60 6.29
CA MET A 72 -4.25 -12.23 6.56
C MET A 72 -3.74 -12.96 7.80
N LEU A 73 -2.52 -13.46 7.71
CA LEU A 73 -1.71 -13.83 8.87
C LEU A 73 -0.70 -12.74 9.12
N HIS A 74 -0.62 -12.27 10.35
CA HIS A 74 0.31 -11.21 10.72
C HIS A 74 0.83 -11.38 12.14
N GLY A 75 1.95 -10.74 12.41
CA GLY A 75 2.50 -10.75 13.75
C GLY A 75 3.81 -9.99 13.86
N LYS A 76 4.29 -9.98 15.09
CA LYS A 76 5.57 -9.39 15.48
C LYS A 76 6.40 -10.45 16.18
N LEU A 77 7.66 -10.57 15.79
CA LEU A 77 8.59 -11.55 16.31
C LEU A 77 9.84 -10.86 16.89
N PHE A 78 10.52 -11.57 17.79
CA PHE A 78 11.79 -11.12 18.39
C PHE A 78 11.70 -9.73 19.05
N ARG A 79 10.69 -9.51 19.91
CA ARG A 79 10.44 -8.21 20.58
C ARG A 79 10.27 -7.06 19.58
N ASP A 80 9.43 -7.26 18.59
CA ASP A 80 9.12 -6.30 17.51
C ASP A 80 10.27 -6.03 16.53
N PHE A 81 11.37 -6.78 16.58
CA PHE A 81 12.43 -6.68 15.60
C PHE A 81 11.94 -7.00 14.20
N LEU A 82 11.09 -8.00 14.05
CA LEU A 82 10.51 -8.43 12.79
C LEU A 82 8.99 -8.33 12.83
N GLN A 83 8.40 -7.63 11.85
CA GLN A 83 6.96 -7.60 11.64
C GLN A 83 6.66 -8.20 10.26
N TYR A 84 5.70 -9.09 10.19
CA TYR A 84 5.30 -9.73 8.95
C TYR A 84 3.80 -9.72 8.75
N LYS A 85 3.38 -9.65 7.49
CA LYS A 85 1.98 -9.79 7.05
C LYS A 85 1.96 -10.58 5.76
N VAL A 86 1.13 -11.61 5.69
CA VAL A 86 0.88 -12.39 4.49
C VAL A 86 -0.63 -12.49 4.32
N ALA A 87 -1.14 -12.06 3.18
CA ALA A 87 -2.57 -12.00 2.93
C ALA A 87 -2.95 -12.61 1.59
N VAL A 88 -4.17 -13.13 1.54
CA VAL A 88 -4.87 -13.51 0.33
C VAL A 88 -6.12 -12.64 0.24
N MET A 89 -6.20 -11.83 -0.82
CA MET A 89 -7.23 -10.82 -1.01
C MET A 89 -8.03 -11.09 -2.29
N ASN A 90 -9.24 -10.55 -2.37
CA ASN A 90 -10.07 -10.70 -3.58
C ASN A 90 -9.51 -9.94 -4.79
N GLY A 91 -8.76 -8.86 -4.58
CA GLY A 91 -8.16 -8.08 -5.65
C GLY A 91 -9.10 -7.12 -6.38
N GLN A 92 -10.30 -6.90 -5.85
CA GLN A 92 -11.35 -6.07 -6.46
C GLN A 92 -11.59 -4.75 -5.74
N GLY A 93 -11.05 -4.60 -4.52
CA GLY A 93 -11.15 -3.39 -3.71
C GLY A 93 -12.38 -3.31 -2.84
N LEU A 94 -12.55 -2.12 -2.27
CA LEU A 94 -13.52 -1.80 -1.23
C LEU A 94 -14.97 -2.15 -1.60
N ASN A 95 -15.65 -2.91 -0.74
CA ASN A 95 -17.06 -3.28 -0.87
C ASN A 95 -17.42 -3.90 -2.25
N THR A 96 -16.45 -4.51 -2.93
CA THR A 96 -16.65 -5.01 -4.30
C THR A 96 -16.67 -6.54 -4.31
N LYS A 97 -17.72 -7.09 -4.95
CA LYS A 97 -17.82 -8.53 -5.17
C LYS A 97 -16.72 -8.98 -6.14
N ASP A 98 -16.10 -10.11 -5.84
CA ASP A 98 -15.14 -10.76 -6.74
C ASP A 98 -15.76 -11.06 -8.13
N LYS A 99 -15.12 -10.57 -9.17
CA LYS A 99 -15.56 -10.69 -10.56
C LYS A 99 -14.75 -11.67 -11.39
N ASN A 100 -13.58 -12.10 -10.92
CA ASN A 100 -12.69 -12.96 -11.70
C ASN A 100 -12.32 -14.29 -11.02
N SER A 101 -12.81 -14.54 -9.81
CA SER A 101 -12.52 -15.74 -8.99
C SER A 101 -11.02 -15.98 -8.70
N GLN A 102 -10.15 -15.04 -9.07
CA GLN A 102 -8.73 -15.09 -8.79
C GLN A 102 -8.39 -14.24 -7.57
N LYS A 103 -7.32 -14.59 -6.89
CA LYS A 103 -6.93 -13.93 -5.64
C LYS A 103 -5.57 -13.24 -5.79
N ASP A 104 -5.43 -12.13 -5.10
CA ASP A 104 -4.14 -11.48 -4.90
C ASP A 104 -3.43 -12.09 -3.69
N VAL A 105 -2.15 -12.40 -3.85
CA VAL A 105 -1.26 -12.72 -2.74
C VAL A 105 -0.45 -11.47 -2.41
N VAL A 106 -0.46 -11.10 -1.15
CA VAL A 106 0.22 -9.90 -0.63
C VAL A 106 1.17 -10.30 0.48
N GLY A 107 2.38 -9.78 0.44
CA GLY A 107 3.35 -9.94 1.51
C GLY A 107 3.93 -8.59 1.93
N ASN A 108 4.17 -8.44 3.22
CA ASN A 108 4.84 -7.29 3.81
C ASN A 108 5.77 -7.77 4.91
N LEU A 109 6.99 -7.27 4.88
CA LEU A 109 8.01 -7.57 5.88
C LEU A 109 8.71 -6.27 6.29
N MET A 110 8.70 -5.98 7.59
CA MET A 110 9.39 -4.84 8.18
C MET A 110 10.35 -5.33 9.25
N VAL A 111 11.57 -4.81 9.22
CA VAL A 111 12.61 -5.06 10.23
C VAL A 111 12.90 -3.75 10.96
N ASN A 112 12.94 -3.81 12.29
CA ASN A 112 13.21 -2.69 13.18
C ASN A 112 14.60 -2.90 13.85
N PRO A 113 15.71 -2.66 13.12
CA PRO A 113 17.04 -2.90 13.66
C PRO A 113 17.38 -1.97 14.82
N LEU A 114 16.77 -0.80 14.88
CA LEU A 114 16.91 0.19 15.93
C LEU A 114 15.52 0.74 16.31
N LYS A 115 15.39 1.27 17.52
CA LYS A 115 14.10 1.83 18.00
C LYS A 115 13.57 2.99 17.15
N TRP A 116 14.45 3.65 16.42
CA TRP A 116 14.15 4.80 15.58
C TRP A 116 14.21 4.50 14.07
N LEU A 117 14.54 3.25 13.67
CA LEU A 117 14.69 2.86 12.27
C LEU A 117 13.89 1.60 11.97
N SER A 118 13.00 1.70 11.00
CA SER A 118 12.30 0.57 10.38
C SER A 118 12.63 0.52 8.89
N VAL A 119 12.93 -0.65 8.36
CA VAL A 119 13.17 -0.88 6.93
C VAL A 119 12.44 -2.12 6.46
N GLY A 120 11.97 -2.12 5.23
CA GLY A 120 11.28 -3.30 4.73
C GLY A 120 10.73 -3.13 3.33
N GLY A 121 9.83 -4.01 2.98
CA GLY A 121 9.20 -3.99 1.68
C GLY A 121 7.95 -4.84 1.63
N SER A 122 7.22 -4.67 0.55
CA SER A 122 5.97 -5.38 0.32
C SER A 122 5.81 -5.77 -1.15
N PHE A 123 4.93 -6.72 -1.41
CA PHE A 123 4.58 -7.10 -2.78
C PHE A 123 3.11 -7.49 -2.90
N ILE A 124 2.57 -7.32 -4.11
CA ILE A 124 1.29 -7.87 -4.56
C ILE A 124 1.51 -8.66 -5.84
N ARG A 125 0.96 -9.85 -5.90
CA ARG A 125 0.89 -10.66 -7.11
C ARG A 125 -0.50 -11.26 -7.27
N GLY A 126 -1.14 -11.00 -8.41
CA GLY A 126 -2.48 -11.52 -8.66
C GLY A 126 -3.01 -11.11 -10.02
N THR A 127 -4.34 -11.05 -10.11
CA THR A 127 -5.06 -10.70 -11.34
C THR A 127 -6.15 -9.68 -11.01
N GLY A 128 -6.04 -8.48 -11.58
CA GLY A 128 -7.08 -7.47 -11.51
C GLY A 128 -8.15 -7.68 -12.58
N HIS A 129 -9.34 -7.11 -12.34
CA HIS A 129 -10.42 -7.01 -13.31
C HIS A 129 -10.73 -5.53 -13.55
N ALA A 130 -10.62 -5.08 -14.80
CA ALA A 130 -10.80 -3.68 -15.14
C ALA A 130 -12.29 -3.30 -15.15
N ILE A 131 -12.65 -2.24 -14.42
CA ILE A 131 -14.02 -1.72 -14.38
C ILE A 131 -14.24 -0.53 -15.32
N ALA A 132 -13.16 0.02 -15.87
CA ALA A 132 -13.14 1.06 -16.89
C ALA A 132 -11.90 0.89 -17.78
N ASP A 133 -11.79 1.66 -18.84
CA ASP A 133 -10.59 1.72 -19.67
C ASP A 133 -9.46 2.39 -18.88
N SER A 134 -8.26 1.80 -18.94
CA SER A 134 -7.07 2.39 -18.33
C SER A 134 -6.51 3.52 -19.20
N GLU A 135 -6.13 4.62 -18.56
CA GLU A 135 -5.50 5.76 -19.23
C GLU A 135 -4.03 5.48 -19.59
N TYR A 136 -3.36 4.55 -18.89
CA TYR A 136 -1.91 4.35 -19.00
C TYR A 136 -1.48 3.00 -19.58
N THR A 137 -2.31 1.96 -19.43
CA THR A 137 -1.90 0.57 -19.71
C THR A 137 -2.54 -0.03 -20.95
N GLY A 138 -3.53 0.64 -21.53
CA GLY A 138 -4.32 0.13 -22.65
C GLY A 138 -5.22 -1.05 -22.30
N ILE A 139 -5.41 -1.34 -21.01
CA ILE A 139 -6.36 -2.34 -20.51
C ILE A 139 -7.77 -1.80 -20.72
N LYS A 140 -8.67 -2.62 -21.25
CA LYS A 140 -10.06 -2.26 -21.51
C LYS A 140 -10.99 -2.75 -20.43
N VAL A 141 -12.14 -2.09 -20.27
CA VAL A 141 -13.20 -2.49 -19.36
C VAL A 141 -13.57 -3.97 -19.57
N GLY A 142 -13.71 -4.72 -18.47
CA GLY A 142 -14.04 -6.15 -18.51
C GLY A 142 -12.85 -7.09 -18.72
N GLU A 143 -11.65 -6.59 -19.03
CA GLU A 143 -10.46 -7.42 -19.16
C GLU A 143 -9.88 -7.82 -17.80
N ASN A 144 -9.39 -9.05 -17.71
CA ASN A 144 -8.54 -9.50 -16.63
C ASN A 144 -7.07 -9.25 -17.00
N TYR A 145 -6.28 -8.74 -16.06
CA TYR A 145 -4.87 -8.45 -16.30
C TYR A 145 -3.99 -8.93 -15.14
N ALA A 146 -2.81 -9.45 -15.50
CA ALA A 146 -1.81 -9.84 -14.49
C ALA A 146 -1.26 -8.61 -13.78
N LYS A 147 -1.23 -8.66 -12.46
CA LYS A 147 -0.77 -7.60 -11.57
C LYS A 147 0.43 -8.10 -10.76
N ARG A 148 1.55 -7.37 -10.85
CA ARG A 148 2.77 -7.64 -10.09
C ARG A 148 3.35 -6.32 -9.63
N ARG A 149 3.36 -6.08 -8.34
CA ARG A 149 3.81 -4.82 -7.74
C ARG A 149 4.67 -5.11 -6.53
N TRP A 150 5.65 -4.29 -6.26
CA TRP A 150 6.48 -4.38 -5.07
C TRP A 150 6.92 -3.00 -4.61
N SER A 151 7.31 -2.91 -3.36
CA SER A 151 7.85 -1.71 -2.76
C SER A 151 8.99 -2.05 -1.80
N ALA A 152 9.89 -1.09 -1.60
CA ALA A 152 10.92 -1.16 -0.59
C ALA A 152 11.18 0.23 -0.03
N GLY A 153 11.31 0.34 1.29
CA GLY A 153 11.44 1.64 1.93
C GLY A 153 11.81 1.56 3.39
N GLY A 154 11.74 2.70 4.05
CA GLY A 154 12.03 2.79 5.46
C GLY A 154 11.43 4.03 6.12
N VAL A 155 11.43 3.95 7.44
CA VAL A 155 10.94 5.00 8.32
C VAL A 155 11.99 5.27 9.40
N VAL A 156 12.35 6.54 9.53
CA VAL A 156 13.13 7.06 10.66
C VAL A 156 12.19 7.86 11.55
N THR A 157 12.14 7.55 12.83
CA THR A 157 11.30 8.27 13.80
C THR A 157 12.11 8.60 15.03
N THR A 158 12.37 9.89 15.23
CA THR A 158 13.03 10.42 16.42
C THR A 158 12.13 11.46 17.12
N SER A 159 12.57 12.01 18.24
CA SER A 159 11.85 13.08 18.93
C SER A 159 11.80 14.40 18.14
N THR A 160 12.72 14.61 17.21
CA THR A 160 12.91 15.89 16.51
C THR A 160 12.73 15.76 15.00
N PHE A 161 13.05 14.60 14.45
CA PHE A 161 13.06 14.35 13.01
C PHE A 161 12.31 13.07 12.67
N ASN A 162 11.46 13.12 11.65
CA ASN A 162 10.84 11.94 11.04
C ASN A 162 11.11 11.96 9.53
N LEU A 163 11.37 10.79 8.96
CA LEU A 163 11.50 10.59 7.53
C LEU A 163 10.82 9.28 7.14
N ARG A 164 9.98 9.33 6.15
CA ARG A 164 9.40 8.16 5.49
C ARG A 164 9.74 8.22 4.02
N THR A 165 10.26 7.13 3.49
CA THR A 165 10.62 7.02 2.08
C THR A 165 10.34 5.63 1.56
N GLU A 166 9.90 5.52 0.32
CA GLU A 166 9.60 4.25 -0.31
C GLU A 166 9.77 4.35 -1.83
N TYR A 167 10.39 3.37 -2.43
CA TYR A 167 10.40 3.14 -3.87
C TYR A 167 9.37 2.06 -4.21
N LEU A 168 8.57 2.31 -5.23
CA LEU A 168 7.53 1.41 -5.70
C LEU A 168 7.74 1.09 -7.17
N ALA A 169 7.47 -0.15 -7.56
CA ALA A 169 7.45 -0.55 -8.95
C ALA A 169 6.31 -1.52 -9.22
N GLY A 170 5.74 -1.41 -10.39
CA GLY A 170 4.62 -2.22 -10.83
C GLY A 170 4.78 -2.72 -12.26
N LYS A 171 4.09 -3.83 -12.55
CA LYS A 171 3.84 -4.30 -13.91
C LYS A 171 2.39 -4.78 -13.98
N ASP A 172 1.56 -4.01 -14.67
CA ASP A 172 0.18 -4.36 -14.93
C ASP A 172 0.07 -4.73 -16.42
N ARG A 173 -0.34 -6.00 -16.71
CA ARG A 173 -0.25 -6.60 -18.03
C ARG A 173 1.23 -6.56 -18.54
N ASN A 174 1.57 -5.69 -19.47
CA ASN A 174 2.92 -5.52 -20.01
C ASN A 174 3.52 -4.15 -19.72
N VAL A 175 2.76 -3.24 -19.12
CA VAL A 175 3.21 -1.87 -18.83
C VAL A 175 3.89 -1.84 -17.47
N LYS A 176 5.09 -1.26 -17.42
CA LYS A 176 5.87 -1.05 -16.21
C LYS A 176 5.63 0.37 -15.69
N SER A 177 5.43 0.50 -14.42
CA SER A 177 5.33 1.76 -13.68
C SER A 177 6.33 1.80 -12.53
N GLU A 178 6.72 2.98 -12.12
CA GLU A 178 7.58 3.19 -10.95
C GLU A 178 7.29 4.51 -10.28
N GLY A 179 7.62 4.61 -9.00
CA GLY A 179 7.54 5.83 -8.25
C GLY A 179 8.44 5.80 -7.02
N PHE A 180 8.69 6.98 -6.50
CA PHE A 180 9.48 7.19 -5.30
C PHE A 180 8.90 8.37 -4.54
N TYR A 181 8.80 8.25 -3.24
CA TYR A 181 8.49 9.40 -2.40
C TYR A 181 9.41 9.48 -1.18
N ALA A 182 9.56 10.68 -0.68
CA ALA A 182 10.21 10.97 0.60
C ALA A 182 9.43 12.09 1.29
N THR A 183 8.89 11.80 2.47
CA THR A 183 8.21 12.78 3.32
C THR A 183 8.97 12.90 4.63
N GLY A 184 9.42 14.10 4.95
CA GLY A 184 10.17 14.39 6.15
C GLY A 184 9.53 15.50 6.98
N SER A 185 9.70 15.41 8.30
CA SER A 185 9.33 16.49 9.22
C SER A 185 10.43 16.75 10.22
N VAL A 186 10.63 18.01 10.56
CA VAL A 186 11.59 18.47 11.56
C VAL A 186 10.90 19.39 12.54
N ARG A 187 10.97 19.05 13.83
CA ARG A 187 10.53 19.91 14.92
C ARG A 187 11.60 20.95 15.23
N PHE A 188 11.34 22.21 14.90
CA PHE A 188 12.29 23.30 15.14
C PHE A 188 11.90 24.19 16.34
N ALA A 189 10.66 24.04 16.84
CA ALA A 189 10.22 24.69 18.06
C ALA A 189 9.13 23.86 18.75
N ARG A 190 8.81 24.17 20.01
CA ARG A 190 7.88 23.38 20.83
C ARG A 190 6.54 23.06 20.13
N ASN A 191 6.04 23.98 19.32
CA ASN A 191 4.73 23.87 18.67
C ASN A 191 4.79 24.03 17.14
N PHE A 192 6.00 23.87 16.54
CA PHE A 192 6.18 24.06 15.10
C PHE A 192 6.99 22.92 14.51
N ASP A 193 6.40 22.26 13.54
CA ASP A 193 7.04 21.27 12.71
C ASP A 193 7.11 21.80 11.26
N PHE A 194 8.29 21.72 10.65
CA PHE A 194 8.46 21.94 9.22
C PHE A 194 8.30 20.58 8.52
N ILE A 195 7.46 20.54 7.49
CA ILE A 195 7.16 19.32 6.74
C ILE A 195 7.49 19.57 5.27
N ALA A 196 8.22 18.65 4.65
CA ALA A 196 8.51 18.64 3.23
C ALA A 196 8.29 17.26 2.65
N SER A 197 7.76 17.20 1.42
CA SER A 197 7.58 15.95 0.69
C SER A 197 8.05 16.11 -0.74
N PHE A 198 8.70 15.07 -1.25
CA PHE A 198 9.03 14.89 -2.64
C PHE A 198 8.31 13.64 -3.15
N ASP A 199 7.70 13.73 -4.32
CA ASP A 199 6.97 12.64 -4.93
C ASP A 199 7.27 12.60 -6.44
N TYR A 200 7.66 11.42 -6.92
CA TYR A 200 7.90 11.12 -8.33
C TYR A 200 7.10 9.88 -8.72
N PHE A 201 6.39 9.97 -9.82
CA PHE A 201 5.63 8.85 -10.35
C PHE A 201 5.63 8.83 -11.87
N ASN A 202 5.95 7.65 -12.44
CA ASN A 202 5.85 7.37 -13.87
C ASN A 202 4.92 6.16 -14.08
N PRO A 203 3.69 6.37 -14.57
CA PRO A 203 2.71 5.29 -14.76
C PRO A 203 3.03 4.35 -15.92
N ASN A 204 3.88 4.79 -16.86
CA ASN A 204 4.25 3.99 -18.03
C ASN A 204 5.68 4.31 -18.48
N LYS A 205 6.64 3.49 -18.08
CA LYS A 205 8.06 3.66 -18.39
C LYS A 205 8.40 3.57 -19.90
N ALA A 206 7.51 3.09 -20.72
CA ALA A 206 7.71 3.01 -22.16
C ALA A 206 7.16 4.22 -22.92
N ALA A 207 6.42 5.10 -22.26
CA ALA A 207 5.96 6.36 -22.80
C ALA A 207 6.92 7.49 -22.40
N ASP A 208 7.42 8.23 -23.37
CA ASP A 208 8.10 9.50 -23.10
C ASP A 208 7.04 10.54 -22.72
N PHE A 209 7.11 11.02 -21.46
CA PHE A 209 6.27 12.11 -20.95
C PHE A 209 7.07 13.39 -20.82
#